data_57a669d706f506ddcfccb8123cc2cc71
#
_entry.id   57a669d706f506ddcfccb8123cc2cc71
#
_cell.length_a   1.000
_cell.length_b   1.000
_cell.length_c   1.000
_cell.angle_alpha   90.00
_cell.angle_beta   90.00
_cell.angle_gamma   90.00
#
_symmetry.space_group_name_H-M   'P 1'
#
loop_
_entity.id
_entity.type
_entity.pdbx_description
1 polymer ?
#
loop_
_entity_poly.entity_id
_entity_poly.type
_entity_poly.pdbx_seq_one_letter_code
_entity_poly.pdbx_strand_id
1 'polypeptide(L)' 'MRVKVRLFARLRELAGGGEWDCEVSETSVAGVWQAVVARHPALEPLGPSLSCAVNAHFARMTADVHEGDEVAFLPPVSGG' A
#
# COMPACT_ATOMS: atom_id res chain seq x y z
N MET A 1 -0.47 9.37 12.38
CA MET A 1 -0.86 7.96 12.56
C MET A 1 0.20 7.08 11.91
N ARG A 2 0.61 6.04 12.60
CA ARG A 2 1.61 5.11 12.09
C ARG A 2 0.96 3.80 11.68
N VAL A 3 1.28 3.34 10.47
CA VAL A 3 0.79 2.06 9.95
C VAL A 3 1.97 1.27 9.42
N LYS A 4 1.81 -0.05 9.34
CA LYS A 4 2.79 -0.90 8.69
C LYS A 4 2.37 -1.06 7.24
N VAL A 5 3.29 -0.76 6.32
CA VAL A 5 3.06 -0.94 4.89
C VAL A 5 3.77 -2.22 4.44
N ARG A 6 3.07 -3.02 3.65
CA ARG A 6 3.66 -4.20 3.02
C ARG A 6 3.46 -4.15 1.52
N LEU A 7 4.52 -4.41 0.80
CA LEU A 7 4.51 -4.47 -0.67
C LEU A 7 4.86 -5.88 -1.11
N PHE A 8 4.19 -6.34 -2.16
CA PHE A 8 4.39 -7.70 -2.67
C PHE A 8 4.82 -7.69 -4.12
N ALA A 9 5.50 -8.75 -4.53
CA ALA A 9 5.89 -9.02 -5.91
C ALA A 9 6.61 -7.82 -6.56
N ARG A 10 6.12 -7.36 -7.70
CA ARG A 10 6.76 -6.29 -8.44
C ARG A 10 6.87 -4.99 -7.66
N LEU A 11 5.88 -4.69 -6.81
CA LEU A 11 5.94 -3.47 -5.98
C LEU A 11 7.13 -3.52 -5.05
N ARG A 12 7.36 -4.68 -4.45
CA ARG A 12 8.48 -4.89 -3.55
C ARG A 12 9.81 -4.74 -4.29
N GLU A 13 9.89 -5.29 -5.49
CA GLU A 13 11.09 -5.19 -6.31
C GLU A 13 11.41 -3.75 -6.67
N LEU A 14 10.41 -2.99 -7.10
CA LEU A 14 10.59 -1.61 -7.50
C LEU A 14 10.94 -0.70 -6.32
N ALA A 15 10.43 -1.00 -5.14
CA ALA A 15 10.70 -0.19 -3.97
C ALA A 15 12.03 -0.54 -3.29
N GLY A 16 12.59 -1.70 -3.61
CA GLY A 16 13.81 -2.14 -2.96
C GLY A 16 13.60 -2.65 -1.54
N GLY A 17 12.37 -2.94 -1.18
CA GLY A 17 12.02 -3.46 0.14
C GLY A 17 10.53 -3.66 0.24
N GLY A 18 10.08 -4.55 1.12
CA GLY A 18 8.70 -4.98 1.17
C GLY A 18 7.92 -4.62 2.43
N GLU A 19 8.56 -4.03 3.43
CA GLU A 19 7.86 -3.76 4.67
C GLU A 19 8.55 -2.65 5.43
N TRP A 20 7.77 -1.68 5.90
CA TRP A 20 8.26 -0.63 6.79
C TRP A 20 7.10 0.05 7.50
N ASP A 21 7.42 0.73 8.60
CA ASP A 21 6.44 1.57 9.29
C ASP A 21 6.37 2.92 8.58
N CYS A 22 5.16 3.39 8.38
CA CYS A 22 4.91 4.62 7.63
C CYS A 22 4.06 5.57 8.45
N GLU A 23 4.49 6.82 8.50
CA GLU A 23 3.72 7.87 9.15
C GLU A 23 2.78 8.47 8.10
N VAL A 24 1.49 8.51 8.38
CA VAL A 24 0.50 9.05 7.44
C VAL A 24 -0.42 10.03 8.15
N SER A 25 -0.88 11.04 7.42
CA SER A 25 -1.79 12.05 7.97
C SER A 25 -3.25 11.74 7.64
N GLU A 26 -3.51 11.05 6.54
CA GLU A 26 -4.86 10.68 6.15
C GLU A 26 -5.21 9.28 6.65
N THR A 27 -6.46 9.10 7.04
CA THR A 27 -6.91 7.85 7.65
C THR A 27 -7.59 6.92 6.64
N SER A 28 -7.07 6.86 5.43
CA SER A 28 -7.59 5.99 4.38
C SER A 28 -6.47 5.22 3.71
N VAL A 29 -6.84 4.10 3.06
CA VAL A 29 -5.88 3.32 2.27
C VAL A 29 -5.26 4.20 1.18
N ALA A 30 -6.06 5.06 0.55
CA ALA A 30 -5.54 5.98 -0.47
C ALA A 30 -4.48 6.92 0.10
N GLY A 31 -4.67 7.40 1.31
CA GLY A 31 -3.68 8.25 1.98
C GLY A 31 -2.38 7.50 2.23
N VAL A 32 -2.48 6.24 2.61
CA VAL A 32 -1.29 5.39 2.78
C VAL A 32 -0.59 5.19 1.44
N TRP A 33 -1.36 4.94 0.38
CA TRP A 33 -0.77 4.79 -0.95
C TRP A 33 -0.03 6.05 -1.40
N GLN A 34 -0.60 7.22 -1.13
CA GLN A 34 0.07 8.47 -1.46
C GLN A 34 1.41 8.62 -0.74
N ALA A 35 1.46 8.19 0.52
CA ALA A 35 2.71 8.20 1.27
C ALA A 35 3.74 7.22 0.68
N VAL A 36 3.28 6.07 0.21
CA VAL A 36 4.13 5.09 -0.46
C VAL A 36 4.72 5.68 -1.75
N VAL A 37 3.89 6.31 -2.56
CA VAL A 37 4.32 6.93 -3.83
C VAL A 37 5.28 8.09 -3.57
N ALA A 38 5.06 8.86 -2.52
CA ALA A 38 5.96 9.96 -2.18
C ALA A 38 7.37 9.43 -1.87
N ARG A 39 7.46 8.27 -1.25
CA ARG A 39 8.73 7.62 -0.93
C ARG A 39 9.32 6.89 -2.13
N HIS A 40 8.45 6.31 -2.95
CA HIS A 40 8.85 5.51 -4.12
C HIS A 40 8.05 5.93 -5.35
N PRO A 41 8.41 7.05 -5.98
CA PRO A 41 7.63 7.60 -7.11
C PRO A 41 7.46 6.63 -8.28
N ALA A 42 8.35 5.67 -8.44
CA ALA A 42 8.25 4.70 -9.52
C ALA A 42 7.01 3.81 -9.42
N LEU A 43 6.37 3.77 -8.25
CA LEU A 43 5.19 2.95 -8.05
C LEU A 43 3.90 3.62 -8.50
N GLU A 44 3.91 4.93 -8.74
CA GLU A 44 2.71 5.68 -9.06
C GLU A 44 1.88 5.09 -10.20
N PRO A 45 2.49 4.70 -11.34
CA PRO A 45 1.70 4.19 -12.46
C PRO A 45 0.95 2.89 -12.16
N LEU A 46 1.33 2.20 -11.10
CA LEU A 46 0.72 0.92 -10.74
C LEU A 46 -0.53 1.08 -9.89
N GLY A 47 -0.77 2.29 -9.36
CA GLY A 47 -1.88 2.55 -8.45
C GLY A 47 -3.25 2.07 -8.93
N PRO A 48 -3.67 2.41 -10.17
CA PRO A 48 -5.02 2.04 -10.64
C PRO A 48 -5.30 0.54 -10.72
N SER A 49 -4.25 -0.28 -10.80
CA SER A 49 -4.42 -1.72 -10.95
C SER A 49 -4.15 -2.51 -9.69
N LEU A 50 -3.90 -1.85 -8.56
CA LEU A 50 -3.57 -2.53 -7.33
C LEU A 50 -4.77 -3.16 -6.64
N SER A 51 -4.50 -4.23 -5.89
CA SER A 51 -5.38 -4.69 -4.83
C SER A 51 -4.78 -4.25 -3.50
N CYS A 52 -5.64 -4.00 -2.52
CA CYS A 52 -5.21 -3.55 -1.20
C CYS A 52 -5.84 -4.44 -0.13
N ALA A 53 -5.15 -4.57 0.99
CA ALA A 53 -5.69 -5.28 2.14
C ALA A 53 -5.32 -4.54 3.41
N VAL A 54 -6.24 -4.52 4.37
CA VAL A 54 -6.01 -3.96 5.70
C VAL A 54 -6.13 -5.12 6.68
N ASN A 55 -5.08 -5.35 7.44
CA ASN A 55 -5.01 -6.47 8.40
C ASN A 55 -5.44 -7.79 7.75
N ALA A 56 -4.90 -8.06 6.55
CA ALA A 56 -5.11 -9.29 5.79
C ALA A 56 -6.52 -9.46 5.20
N HIS A 57 -7.36 -8.42 5.22
CA HIS A 57 -8.66 -8.44 4.57
C HIS A 57 -8.66 -7.49 3.39
N PHE A 58 -9.13 -7.94 2.24
CA PHE A 58 -9.21 -7.07 1.07
C PHE A 58 -10.03 -5.83 1.38
N ALA A 59 -9.55 -4.69 0.88
CA ALA A 59 -10.16 -3.40 1.14
C ALA A 59 -10.05 -2.52 -0.10
N ARG A 60 -10.89 -1.48 -0.14
CA ARG A 60 -10.83 -0.48 -1.19
C ARG A 60 -9.93 0.67 -0.77
N MET A 61 -9.50 1.47 -1.74
CA MET A 61 -8.72 2.66 -1.46
C MET A 61 -9.45 3.63 -0.52
N THR A 62 -10.78 3.60 -0.52
CA THR A 62 -11.59 4.46 0.35
C THR A 62 -11.75 3.94 1.77
N ALA A 63 -11.28 2.73 2.06
CA ALA A 63 -11.43 2.14 3.39
C ALA A 63 -10.66 2.93 4.45
N ASP A 64 -11.20 2.97 5.65
CA ASP A 64 -10.54 3.62 6.77
C ASP A 64 -9.36 2.80 7.29
N VAL A 65 -8.36 3.50 7.79
CA VAL A 65 -7.17 2.91 8.38
C VAL A 65 -6.97 3.52 9.76
N HIS A 66 -6.50 2.73 10.70
CA HIS A 66 -6.29 3.18 12.08
C HIS A 66 -4.85 2.96 12.51
N GLU A 67 -4.47 3.62 13.58
CA GLU A 67 -3.13 3.49 14.16
C GLU A 67 -2.78 2.01 14.37
N GLY A 68 -1.62 1.61 13.85
CA GLY A 68 -1.13 0.24 14.02
C GLY A 68 -1.63 -0.75 12.99
N ASP A 69 -2.52 -0.35 12.10
CA ASP A 69 -3.00 -1.25 11.04
C ASP A 69 -1.87 -1.63 10.09
N GLU A 70 -2.01 -2.81 9.50
CA GLU A 70 -1.12 -3.28 8.44
C GLU A 70 -1.84 -3.11 7.11
N VAL A 71 -1.23 -2.34 6.21
CA VAL A 71 -1.80 -2.06 4.89
C VAL A 71 -0.91 -2.69 3.84
N ALA A 72 -1.46 -3.60 3.07
CA ALA A 72 -0.74 -4.31 2.03
C ALA A 72 -1.19 -3.85 0.66
N PHE A 73 -0.24 -3.73 -0.25
CA PHE A 73 -0.51 -3.42 -1.65
C PHE A 73 0.02 -4.56 -2.51
N LEU A 74 -0.84 -5.06 -3.39
CA LEU A 74 -0.53 -6.20 -4.23
C LEU A 74 -0.75 -5.81 -5.69
N PRO A 75 0.17 -6.21 -6.60
CA PRO A 75 -0.05 -5.94 -8.01
C PRO A 75 -1.16 -6.84 -8.53
N PRO A 76 -1.72 -6.53 -9.71
CA PRO A 76 -2.74 -7.39 -10.29
C PRO A 76 -2.16 -8.77 -10.57
N VAL A 77 -2.97 -9.79 -10.36
CA VAL A 77 -2.60 -11.14 -10.73
C VAL A 77 -2.61 -11.18 -12.24
N SER A 78 -1.50 -11.53 -12.86
CA SER A 78 -1.51 -11.71 -14.30
C SER A 78 -2.49 -12.87 -14.54
N GLY A 79 -3.57 -12.58 -15.22
CA GLY A 79 -4.63 -13.51 -15.42
C GLY A 79 -4.21 -14.71 -16.25
N GLY A 80 -3.45 -15.48 -15.68
CA GLY A 80 -2.87 -16.67 -16.28
C GLY A 80 -3.80 -17.40 -17.19
#